data_16ca755cb551c7d79c25b76293b91a7c
#
_entry.id   16ca755cb551c7d79c25b76293b91a7c
#
_cell.length_a   1.000
_cell.length_b   1.000
_cell.length_c   1.000
_cell.angle_alpha   90.00
_cell.angle_beta   90.00
_cell.angle_gamma   90.00
#
_symmetry.space_group_name_H-M   'P 1'
#
loop_
_entity.id
_entity.type
_entity.pdbx_description
1 polymer ?
#
loop_
_entity_poly.entity_id
_entity_poly.type
_entity_poly.pdbx_seq_one_letter_code
_entity_poly.pdbx_strand_id
1 'polypeptide(L)'
;MRIKLEIMEEKTVILLMTTPPPVFSPWGVPAKLPPLGLAYVAGALEKAGFQVQILDNYQLNTSIDFVKQEIERLNPEIVGVTCGSVTYQRCIEIAKAVKELRPSCKVVVGGWHPSYLPDTMLQHPEVDYAVMGEGEKAIVELANHITKGSDERAIAKIPGVACRFEGKIVKNPPTFISDLDEIPYPARHLLPLHIYDRQIGYLSAKPVDVMNITRGCPYKCNYCETNKLWGPKYRSFSPPRVVEELEYMVKNFGSKGIYFIDDNFTINKKQTIELCRLMKEHKLDLEWACDTRVDLLSRDLLREMREAGCRTIFFGVQSGSPRILEKLNTCTTPEKIIEGFKLCREADMHIACSFMLGIPGETIADMETTYKFAKKLDPDWCTFYVYIACPNSNLYEEVLQKGLYDRMDNFLAFVKTDEFNYEKVVAIQQRFQRGFNTSPKTLLRRIRRDGFLTFVKSLL
;
A
#
# COMPACT_ATOMS: atom_id res chain seq x y z
N MET A 1 -29.38 19.36 -47.30
CA MET A 1 -28.36 18.55 -46.57
C MET A 1 -28.29 19.09 -45.14
N ARG A 2 -29.06 18.48 -44.19
CA ARG A 2 -29.05 18.89 -42.79
C ARG A 2 -27.84 18.23 -42.14
N ILE A 3 -26.85 19.01 -41.76
CA ILE A 3 -25.73 18.61 -40.92
C ILE A 3 -26.35 18.30 -39.54
N LYS A 4 -26.40 17.04 -39.16
CA LYS A 4 -26.61 16.64 -37.75
C LYS A 4 -25.36 17.12 -37.01
N LEU A 5 -25.49 18.18 -36.22
CA LEU A 5 -24.58 18.44 -35.12
C LEU A 5 -24.76 17.29 -34.17
N GLU A 6 -23.80 16.33 -34.14
CA GLU A 6 -23.60 15.45 -33.01
C GLU A 6 -23.22 16.37 -31.84
N ILE A 7 -24.16 16.52 -30.92
CA ILE A 7 -23.89 17.11 -29.63
C ILE A 7 -22.89 16.13 -28.98
N MET A 8 -21.61 16.50 -28.96
CA MET A 8 -20.64 15.80 -28.12
C MET A 8 -21.16 15.97 -26.68
N GLU A 9 -21.67 14.89 -26.08
CA GLU A 9 -21.97 14.88 -24.65
C GLU A 9 -20.69 15.33 -23.92
N GLU A 10 -20.77 16.44 -23.21
CA GLU A 10 -19.68 16.89 -22.33
C GLU A 10 -19.46 15.78 -21.30
N LYS A 11 -18.33 15.09 -21.41
CA LYS A 11 -18.01 14.02 -20.48
C LYS A 11 -17.77 14.60 -19.10
N THR A 12 -18.45 14.06 -18.10
CA THR A 12 -18.22 14.38 -16.69
C THR A 12 -16.76 14.22 -16.31
N VAL A 13 -16.17 15.29 -15.79
CA VAL A 13 -14.79 15.31 -15.33
C VAL A 13 -14.71 14.86 -13.87
N ILE A 14 -13.95 13.81 -13.63
CA ILE A 14 -13.65 13.30 -12.29
C ILE A 14 -12.17 13.55 -12.00
N LEU A 15 -11.89 14.30 -10.92
CA LEU A 15 -10.54 14.53 -10.46
C LEU A 15 -10.24 13.63 -9.27
N LEU A 16 -9.32 12.69 -9.45
CA LEU A 16 -8.81 11.83 -8.39
C LEU A 16 -7.50 12.39 -7.86
N MET A 17 -7.31 12.37 -6.54
CA MET A 17 -6.07 12.89 -5.98
C MET A 17 -5.60 12.16 -4.72
N THR A 18 -4.29 12.18 -4.51
CA THR A 18 -3.71 11.93 -3.20
C THR A 18 -3.76 13.21 -2.37
N THR A 19 -3.63 13.08 -1.07
CA THR A 19 -3.42 14.23 -0.18
C THR A 19 -1.98 14.73 -0.29
N PRO A 20 -1.69 16.02 0.01
CA PRO A 20 -0.33 16.46 0.30
C PRO A 20 0.28 15.63 1.45
N PRO A 21 1.63 15.57 1.56
CA PRO A 21 2.27 14.87 2.66
C PRO A 21 1.80 15.38 4.03
N PRO A 22 1.71 14.52 5.05
CA PRO A 22 1.40 14.97 6.40
C PRO A 22 2.56 15.81 6.95
N VAL A 23 2.27 16.67 7.91
CA VAL A 23 3.30 17.47 8.61
C VAL A 23 4.27 16.54 9.36
N PHE A 24 3.75 15.43 9.87
CA PHE A 24 4.51 14.41 10.57
C PHE A 24 4.15 13.02 10.02
N SER A 25 5.16 12.25 9.63
CA SER A 25 5.02 10.84 9.30
C SER A 25 5.87 10.01 10.27
N PRO A 26 5.24 9.19 11.09
CA PRO A 26 5.97 8.38 12.08
C PRO A 26 6.85 7.29 11.43
N TRP A 27 6.61 6.98 10.16
CA TRP A 27 7.37 5.99 9.39
C TRP A 27 8.40 6.60 8.43
N GLY A 28 8.63 7.94 8.52
CA GLY A 28 9.53 8.66 7.62
C GLY A 28 8.92 8.98 6.26
N VAL A 29 9.77 9.34 5.31
CA VAL A 29 9.35 9.64 3.93
C VAL A 29 9.25 8.32 3.16
N PRO A 30 8.07 7.94 2.66
CA PRO A 30 7.93 6.73 1.86
C PRO A 30 8.66 6.85 0.52
N ALA A 31 8.96 5.71 -0.08
CA ALA A 31 9.49 5.66 -1.44
C ALA A 31 8.55 6.40 -2.41
N LYS A 32 9.12 7.07 -3.40
CA LYS A 32 8.35 7.76 -4.45
C LYS A 32 7.74 6.78 -5.43
N LEU A 33 6.73 6.06 -4.98
CA LEU A 33 5.98 5.09 -5.77
C LEU A 33 4.66 5.69 -6.27
N PRO A 34 4.20 5.29 -7.46
CA PRO A 34 2.91 5.74 -7.98
C PRO A 34 1.74 5.23 -7.12
N PRO A 35 0.65 6.01 -6.97
CA PRO A 35 -0.54 5.64 -6.21
C PRO A 35 -1.37 4.60 -6.96
N LEU A 36 -0.94 3.34 -6.94
CA LEU A 36 -1.52 2.25 -7.74
C LEU A 36 -3.02 2.05 -7.49
N GLY A 37 -3.46 2.11 -6.22
CA GLY A 37 -4.89 2.00 -5.89
C GLY A 37 -5.74 3.08 -6.58
N LEU A 38 -5.23 4.33 -6.64
CA LEU A 38 -5.90 5.42 -7.32
C LEU A 38 -5.94 5.20 -8.84
N ALA A 39 -4.87 4.62 -9.41
CA ALA A 39 -4.82 4.27 -10.83
C ALA A 39 -5.80 3.14 -11.20
N TYR A 40 -6.05 2.15 -10.32
CA TYR A 40 -7.09 1.14 -10.52
C TYR A 40 -8.49 1.75 -10.52
N VAL A 41 -8.77 2.64 -9.57
CA VAL A 41 -10.03 3.39 -9.52
C VAL A 41 -10.24 4.22 -10.79
N ALA A 42 -9.19 4.91 -11.25
CA ALA A 42 -9.22 5.68 -12.50
C ALA A 42 -9.52 4.79 -13.72
N GLY A 43 -8.84 3.65 -13.84
CA GLY A 43 -9.08 2.70 -14.92
C GLY A 43 -10.51 2.15 -14.95
N ALA A 44 -11.10 1.92 -13.78
CA ALA A 44 -12.51 1.49 -13.68
C ALA A 44 -13.46 2.60 -14.16
N LEU A 45 -13.21 3.85 -13.79
CA LEU A 45 -13.99 5.01 -14.23
C LEU A 45 -13.84 5.28 -15.73
N GLU A 46 -12.62 5.20 -16.28
CA GLU A 46 -12.40 5.34 -17.73
C GLU A 46 -13.13 4.25 -18.53
N LYS A 47 -13.06 2.98 -18.07
CA LYS A 47 -13.81 1.87 -18.67
C LYS A 47 -15.33 2.11 -18.66
N ALA A 48 -15.84 2.84 -17.66
CA ALA A 48 -17.24 3.24 -17.55
C ALA A 48 -17.59 4.48 -18.38
N GLY A 49 -16.63 5.11 -19.08
CA GLY A 49 -16.84 6.22 -19.99
C GLY A 49 -16.61 7.62 -19.39
N PHE A 50 -16.19 7.73 -18.13
CA PHE A 50 -15.89 9.01 -17.49
C PHE A 50 -14.56 9.57 -17.99
N GLN A 51 -14.43 10.90 -17.99
CA GLN A 51 -13.16 11.59 -18.17
C GLN A 51 -12.48 11.72 -16.80
N VAL A 52 -11.29 11.14 -16.65
CA VAL A 52 -10.60 11.08 -15.36
C VAL A 52 -9.26 11.78 -15.45
N GLN A 53 -8.89 12.48 -14.38
CA GLN A 53 -7.54 12.98 -14.18
C GLN A 53 -7.03 12.59 -12.81
N ILE A 54 -5.71 12.38 -12.69
CA ILE A 54 -5.05 12.06 -11.42
C ILE A 54 -4.09 13.18 -11.06
N LEU A 55 -4.20 13.68 -9.83
CA LEU A 55 -3.27 14.63 -9.24
C LEU A 55 -2.57 14.00 -8.03
N ASP A 56 -1.30 13.67 -8.17
CA ASP A 56 -0.52 13.10 -7.07
C ASP A 56 0.12 14.20 -6.21
N ASN A 57 -0.69 14.79 -5.36
CA ASN A 57 -0.28 15.85 -4.43
C ASN A 57 0.80 15.39 -3.46
N TYR A 58 0.82 14.10 -3.11
CA TYR A 58 1.78 13.56 -2.16
C TYR A 58 3.20 13.64 -2.71
N GLN A 59 3.42 13.18 -3.93
CA GLN A 59 4.74 13.18 -4.55
C GLN A 59 5.15 14.57 -5.04
N LEU A 60 4.19 15.36 -5.51
CA LEU A 60 4.43 16.75 -5.94
C LEU A 60 4.62 17.71 -4.76
N ASN A 61 4.31 17.29 -3.53
CA ASN A 61 4.33 18.12 -2.32
C ASN A 61 3.62 19.47 -2.52
N THR A 62 2.39 19.41 -3.05
CA THR A 62 1.63 20.61 -3.45
C THR A 62 1.08 21.36 -2.23
N SER A 63 0.85 22.66 -2.41
CA SER A 63 0.08 23.49 -1.47
C SER A 63 -1.42 23.32 -1.72
N ILE A 64 -2.23 23.72 -0.74
CA ILE A 64 -3.69 23.76 -0.92
C ILE A 64 -4.11 24.76 -1.99
N ASP A 65 -3.36 25.86 -2.17
CA ASP A 65 -3.63 26.85 -3.21
C ASP A 65 -3.42 26.27 -4.61
N PHE A 66 -2.42 25.41 -4.80
CA PHE A 66 -2.24 24.69 -6.06
C PHE A 66 -3.43 23.75 -6.32
N VAL A 67 -3.90 23.02 -5.28
CA VAL A 67 -5.09 22.17 -5.38
C VAL A 67 -6.32 23.00 -5.79
N LYS A 68 -6.50 24.20 -5.22
CA LYS A 68 -7.59 25.12 -5.58
C LYS A 68 -7.50 25.53 -7.05
N GLN A 69 -6.33 25.90 -7.56
CA GLN A 69 -6.12 26.24 -8.97
C GLN A 69 -6.48 25.08 -9.91
N GLU A 70 -6.10 23.85 -9.55
CA GLU A 70 -6.44 22.69 -10.38
C GLU A 70 -7.95 22.37 -10.36
N ILE A 71 -8.64 22.57 -9.25
CA ILE A 71 -10.09 22.44 -9.14
C ILE A 71 -10.79 23.48 -10.03
N GLU A 72 -10.35 24.74 -10.01
CA GLU A 72 -10.90 25.80 -10.88
C GLU A 72 -10.65 25.48 -12.36
N ARG A 73 -9.43 25.07 -12.70
CA ARG A 73 -9.03 24.77 -14.09
C ARG A 73 -9.82 23.60 -14.69
N LEU A 74 -10.00 22.54 -13.92
CA LEU A 74 -10.62 21.29 -14.40
C LEU A 74 -12.13 21.29 -14.26
N ASN A 75 -12.66 22.14 -13.39
CA ASN A 75 -14.10 22.25 -13.14
C ASN A 75 -14.79 20.89 -12.87
N PRO A 76 -14.26 20.02 -11.97
CA PRO A 76 -14.75 18.66 -11.83
C PRO A 76 -16.15 18.61 -11.20
N GLU A 77 -16.94 17.61 -11.56
CA GLU A 77 -18.23 17.30 -10.91
C GLU A 77 -18.00 16.43 -9.67
N ILE A 78 -16.97 15.60 -9.69
CA ILE A 78 -16.59 14.72 -8.58
C ILE A 78 -15.10 14.90 -8.30
N VAL A 79 -14.76 15.09 -7.03
CA VAL A 79 -13.39 15.03 -6.53
C VAL A 79 -13.26 13.82 -5.62
N GLY A 80 -12.42 12.86 -6.02
CA GLY A 80 -12.07 11.67 -5.24
C GLY A 80 -10.73 11.87 -4.54
N VAL A 81 -10.68 11.67 -3.23
CA VAL A 81 -9.45 11.84 -2.42
C VAL A 81 -9.10 10.53 -1.72
N THR A 82 -7.90 9.99 -1.95
CA THR A 82 -7.41 8.85 -1.17
C THR A 82 -6.83 9.31 0.16
N CYS A 83 -7.23 8.67 1.25
CA CYS A 83 -6.93 9.09 2.61
C CYS A 83 -6.41 7.91 3.46
N GLY A 84 -5.22 8.08 4.03
CA GLY A 84 -4.73 7.29 5.15
C GLY A 84 -4.90 8.04 6.48
N SER A 85 -4.80 7.36 7.62
CA SER A 85 -4.94 8.04 8.93
C SER A 85 -3.94 9.18 9.10
N VAL A 86 -2.69 9.00 8.71
CA VAL A 86 -1.65 10.05 8.79
C VAL A 86 -1.96 11.29 7.95
N THR A 87 -2.79 11.16 6.92
CA THR A 87 -3.15 12.26 6.01
C THR A 87 -4.58 12.76 6.21
N TYR A 88 -5.25 12.33 7.27
CA TYR A 88 -6.63 12.66 7.57
C TYR A 88 -6.90 14.18 7.52
N GLN A 89 -6.10 14.98 8.22
CA GLN A 89 -6.27 16.44 8.27
C GLN A 89 -6.13 17.07 6.87
N ARG A 90 -5.15 16.59 6.08
CA ARG A 90 -4.95 17.07 4.70
C ARG A 90 -6.12 16.73 3.78
N CYS A 91 -6.76 15.57 4.01
CA CYS A 91 -7.96 15.18 3.27
C CYS A 91 -9.12 16.13 3.57
N ILE A 92 -9.33 16.52 4.82
CA ILE A 92 -10.38 17.47 5.22
C ILE A 92 -10.09 18.89 4.69
N GLU A 93 -8.83 19.35 4.68
CA GLU A 93 -8.43 20.61 4.06
C GLU A 93 -8.82 20.66 2.58
N ILE A 94 -8.55 19.57 1.82
CA ILE A 94 -8.97 19.46 0.41
C ILE A 94 -10.50 19.52 0.30
N ALA A 95 -11.23 18.74 1.11
CA ALA A 95 -12.69 18.72 1.06
C ALA A 95 -13.29 20.12 1.26
N LYS A 96 -12.76 20.90 2.23
CA LYS A 96 -13.16 22.30 2.48
C LYS A 96 -12.86 23.17 1.27
N ALA A 97 -11.64 23.08 0.70
CA ALA A 97 -11.26 23.86 -0.48
C ALA A 97 -12.18 23.57 -1.69
N VAL A 98 -12.55 22.30 -1.90
CA VAL A 98 -13.52 21.93 -2.96
C VAL A 98 -14.86 22.61 -2.73
N LYS A 99 -15.41 22.55 -1.52
CA LYS A 99 -16.72 23.12 -1.22
C LYS A 99 -16.74 24.65 -1.20
N GLU A 100 -15.62 25.30 -0.85
CA GLU A 100 -15.47 26.76 -0.94
C GLU A 100 -15.56 27.23 -2.41
N LEU A 101 -14.88 26.53 -3.32
CA LEU A 101 -14.84 26.91 -4.73
C LEU A 101 -16.07 26.42 -5.51
N ARG A 102 -16.53 25.23 -5.20
CA ARG A 102 -17.58 24.52 -5.93
C ARG A 102 -18.53 23.78 -4.99
N PRO A 103 -19.50 24.45 -4.38
CA PRO A 103 -20.43 23.82 -3.42
C PRO A 103 -21.20 22.62 -3.98
N SER A 104 -21.47 22.60 -5.31
CA SER A 104 -22.17 21.51 -6.01
C SER A 104 -21.28 20.29 -6.28
N CYS A 105 -19.95 20.44 -6.35
CA CYS A 105 -19.01 19.35 -6.58
C CYS A 105 -19.12 18.32 -5.46
N LYS A 106 -19.17 17.04 -5.84
CA LYS A 106 -19.26 15.94 -4.87
C LYS A 106 -17.85 15.51 -4.43
N VAL A 107 -17.63 15.50 -3.12
CA VAL A 107 -16.38 15.03 -2.51
C VAL A 107 -16.55 13.60 -2.05
N VAL A 108 -15.75 12.72 -2.64
CA VAL A 108 -15.71 11.28 -2.32
C VAL A 108 -14.35 10.95 -1.71
N VAL A 109 -14.34 10.37 -0.51
CA VAL A 109 -13.12 9.92 0.13
C VAL A 109 -13.00 8.41 0.08
N GLY A 110 -11.79 7.89 -0.16
CA GLY A 110 -11.52 6.46 -0.20
C GLY A 110 -10.16 6.12 0.40
N GLY A 111 -9.78 4.86 0.36
CA GLY A 111 -8.52 4.37 0.92
C GLY A 111 -8.66 3.83 2.34
N TRP A 112 -7.54 3.71 3.05
CA TRP A 112 -7.46 2.97 4.32
C TRP A 112 -8.32 3.60 5.43
N HIS A 113 -8.18 4.90 5.67
CA HIS A 113 -8.89 5.55 6.76
C HIS A 113 -10.42 5.52 6.58
N PRO A 114 -10.99 5.91 5.43
CA PRO A 114 -12.44 5.80 5.21
C PRO A 114 -12.96 4.37 5.25
N SER A 115 -12.13 3.39 4.91
CA SER A 115 -12.51 1.97 5.00
C SER A 115 -12.70 1.48 6.44
N TYR A 116 -11.96 2.05 7.37
CA TYR A 116 -12.00 1.65 8.78
C TYR A 116 -12.87 2.55 9.64
N LEU A 117 -12.85 3.84 9.37
CA LEU A 117 -13.48 4.89 10.18
C LEU A 117 -14.30 5.86 9.30
N PRO A 118 -15.29 5.38 8.51
CA PRO A 118 -16.06 6.24 7.62
C PRO A 118 -16.85 7.32 8.37
N ASP A 119 -17.29 7.04 9.60
CA ASP A 119 -18.01 8.01 10.44
C ASP A 119 -17.18 9.28 10.69
N THR A 120 -15.87 9.13 10.92
CA THR A 120 -14.97 10.27 11.19
C THR A 120 -14.83 11.18 9.96
N MET A 121 -14.93 10.62 8.75
CA MET A 121 -14.94 11.40 7.53
C MET A 121 -16.29 12.10 7.32
N LEU A 122 -17.38 11.37 7.50
CA LEU A 122 -18.74 11.86 7.24
C LEU A 122 -19.29 12.81 8.32
N GLN A 123 -18.61 12.98 9.45
CA GLN A 123 -18.94 14.06 10.41
C GLN A 123 -18.60 15.46 9.86
N HIS A 124 -17.74 15.54 8.82
CA HIS A 124 -17.44 16.77 8.11
C HIS A 124 -18.46 17.01 6.99
N PRO A 125 -19.21 18.11 7.00
CA PRO A 125 -20.25 18.38 6.00
C PRO A 125 -19.69 18.49 4.58
N GLU A 126 -18.40 18.81 4.43
CA GLU A 126 -17.71 18.96 3.15
C GLU A 126 -17.43 17.60 2.45
N VAL A 127 -17.47 16.49 3.18
CA VAL A 127 -17.34 15.15 2.61
C VAL A 127 -18.73 14.60 2.32
N ASP A 128 -19.05 14.30 1.06
CA ASP A 128 -20.38 13.78 0.69
C ASP A 128 -20.46 12.26 0.88
N TYR A 129 -19.42 11.52 0.45
CA TYR A 129 -19.40 10.05 0.42
C TYR A 129 -18.07 9.50 0.86
N ALA A 130 -18.09 8.31 1.47
CA ALA A 130 -16.91 7.51 1.76
C ALA A 130 -17.01 6.16 1.06
N VAL A 131 -15.97 5.77 0.29
CA VAL A 131 -15.85 4.46 -0.37
C VAL A 131 -14.94 3.58 0.47
N MET A 132 -15.47 2.45 0.92
CA MET A 132 -14.81 1.50 1.82
C MET A 132 -14.35 0.25 1.07
N GLY A 133 -13.18 -0.30 1.42
CA GLY A 133 -12.63 -1.51 0.82
C GLY A 133 -12.22 -1.33 -0.64
N GLU A 134 -12.64 -2.25 -1.50
CA GLU A 134 -12.34 -2.21 -2.95
C GLU A 134 -13.21 -1.17 -3.65
N GLY A 135 -12.56 -0.12 -4.17
CA GLY A 135 -13.26 1.05 -4.68
C GLY A 135 -13.75 0.95 -6.11
N GLU A 136 -13.24 0.02 -6.93
CA GLU A 136 -13.41 0.03 -8.38
C GLU A 136 -14.89 -0.07 -8.82
N LYS A 137 -15.66 -0.99 -8.24
CA LYS A 137 -17.09 -1.13 -8.56
C LYS A 137 -17.92 -0.04 -7.87
N ALA A 138 -17.66 0.21 -6.60
CA ALA A 138 -18.42 1.17 -5.80
C ALA A 138 -18.35 2.59 -6.35
N ILE A 139 -17.16 3.05 -6.78
CA ILE A 139 -16.99 4.41 -7.33
C ILE A 139 -17.68 4.58 -8.68
N VAL A 140 -17.66 3.56 -9.53
CA VAL A 140 -18.34 3.60 -10.82
C VAL A 140 -19.86 3.68 -10.64
N GLU A 141 -20.42 2.87 -9.74
CA GLU A 141 -21.84 2.91 -9.43
C GLU A 141 -22.23 4.26 -8.81
N LEU A 142 -21.45 4.76 -7.85
CA LEU A 142 -21.64 6.06 -7.23
C LEU A 142 -21.58 7.20 -8.25
N ALA A 143 -20.55 7.23 -9.11
CA ALA A 143 -20.40 8.26 -10.14
C ALA A 143 -21.58 8.26 -11.12
N ASN A 144 -22.05 7.08 -11.53
CA ASN A 144 -23.24 6.97 -12.38
C ASN A 144 -24.49 7.55 -11.71
N HIS A 145 -24.68 7.31 -10.42
CA HIS A 145 -25.83 7.88 -9.69
C HIS A 145 -25.73 9.39 -9.53
N ILE A 146 -24.53 9.90 -9.22
CA ILE A 146 -24.29 11.36 -9.09
C ILE A 146 -24.60 12.08 -10.41
N THR A 147 -24.04 11.60 -11.52
CA THR A 147 -24.15 12.27 -12.84
C THR A 147 -25.55 12.16 -13.46
N LYS A 148 -26.29 11.11 -13.14
CA LYS A 148 -27.68 10.94 -13.59
C LYS A 148 -28.70 11.65 -12.68
N GLY A 149 -28.26 12.30 -11.61
CA GLY A 149 -29.17 12.95 -10.64
C GLY A 149 -30.11 11.96 -9.94
N SER A 150 -29.60 10.76 -9.64
CA SER A 150 -30.41 9.71 -9.00
C SER A 150 -30.80 10.07 -7.57
N ASP A 151 -31.90 9.46 -7.08
CA ASP A 151 -32.36 9.60 -5.71
C ASP A 151 -31.25 9.19 -4.69
N GLU A 152 -31.06 10.01 -3.68
CA GLU A 152 -30.14 9.74 -2.56
C GLU A 152 -30.39 8.37 -1.89
N ARG A 153 -31.65 7.91 -1.92
CA ARG A 153 -32.02 6.59 -1.42
C ARG A 153 -31.39 5.44 -2.21
N ALA A 154 -31.13 5.63 -3.50
CA ALA A 154 -30.41 4.66 -4.32
C ALA A 154 -28.93 4.64 -3.96
N ILE A 155 -28.30 5.81 -3.80
CA ILE A 155 -26.89 5.95 -3.36
C ILE A 155 -26.67 5.32 -1.99
N ALA A 156 -27.63 5.53 -1.05
CA ALA A 156 -27.56 4.97 0.29
C ALA A 156 -27.65 3.43 0.36
N LYS A 157 -27.79 2.76 -0.77
CA LYS A 157 -27.82 1.28 -0.88
C LYS A 157 -26.61 0.70 -1.61
N ILE A 158 -25.72 1.54 -2.15
CA ILE A 158 -24.55 1.06 -2.91
C ILE A 158 -23.60 0.31 -1.97
N PRO A 159 -23.25 -0.95 -2.23
CA PRO A 159 -22.30 -1.70 -1.42
C PRO A 159 -20.94 -1.01 -1.39
N GLY A 160 -20.31 -0.93 -0.21
CA GLY A 160 -19.03 -0.27 -0.02
C GLY A 160 -19.11 1.26 0.05
N VAL A 161 -20.30 1.86 -0.05
CA VAL A 161 -20.48 3.31 0.12
C VAL A 161 -21.07 3.61 1.50
N ALA A 162 -20.49 4.61 2.17
CA ALA A 162 -21.09 5.25 3.34
C ALA A 162 -21.45 6.70 2.99
N CYS A 163 -22.60 7.16 3.49
CA CYS A 163 -23.11 8.52 3.24
C CYS A 163 -24.03 8.99 4.37
N ARG A 164 -24.35 10.28 4.38
CA ARG A 164 -25.44 10.82 5.18
C ARG A 164 -26.77 10.63 4.44
N PHE A 165 -27.74 9.99 5.10
CA PHE A 165 -29.08 9.80 4.57
C PHE A 165 -30.10 9.97 5.72
N GLU A 166 -31.14 10.77 5.51
CA GLU A 166 -32.19 11.07 6.50
C GLU A 166 -31.61 11.45 7.88
N GLY A 167 -30.54 12.28 7.89
CA GLY A 167 -29.90 12.77 9.12
C GLY A 167 -29.02 11.75 9.86
N LYS A 168 -28.80 10.57 9.27
CA LYS A 168 -27.95 9.52 9.84
C LYS A 168 -26.82 9.13 8.90
N ILE A 169 -25.74 8.59 9.44
CA ILE A 169 -24.69 7.96 8.63
C ILE A 169 -25.11 6.52 8.35
N VAL A 170 -25.28 6.20 7.08
CA VAL A 170 -25.56 4.84 6.56
C VAL A 170 -24.27 4.28 6.01
N LYS A 171 -23.95 3.03 6.36
CA LYS A 171 -22.74 2.32 5.93
C LYS A 171 -23.13 0.99 5.34
N ASN A 172 -22.82 0.77 4.07
CA ASN A 172 -23.05 -0.51 3.43
C ASN A 172 -21.74 -1.31 3.40
N PRO A 173 -21.71 -2.53 3.93
CA PRO A 173 -20.50 -3.36 3.86
C PRO A 173 -19.95 -3.46 2.45
N PRO A 174 -18.62 -3.41 2.26
CA PRO A 174 -18.03 -3.58 0.94
C PRO A 174 -18.22 -5.02 0.45
N THR A 175 -18.43 -5.17 -0.84
CA THR A 175 -18.37 -6.46 -1.52
C THR A 175 -17.01 -6.63 -2.15
N PHE A 176 -16.37 -7.77 -1.90
CA PHE A 176 -15.08 -8.08 -2.49
C PHE A 176 -15.25 -8.66 -3.89
N ILE A 177 -14.47 -8.17 -4.84
CA ILE A 177 -14.47 -8.64 -6.23
C ILE A 177 -13.91 -10.08 -6.25
N SER A 178 -14.73 -11.05 -6.63
CA SER A 178 -14.35 -12.46 -6.59
C SER A 178 -13.35 -12.85 -7.67
N ASP A 179 -13.55 -12.34 -8.88
CA ASP A 179 -12.68 -12.51 -10.04
C ASP A 179 -11.93 -11.19 -10.28
N LEU A 180 -10.65 -11.15 -9.98
CA LEU A 180 -9.86 -9.94 -10.14
C LEU A 180 -9.63 -9.60 -11.63
N ASP A 181 -9.74 -10.55 -12.54
CA ASP A 181 -9.54 -10.30 -13.98
C ASP A 181 -10.64 -9.40 -14.58
N GLU A 182 -11.78 -9.23 -13.89
CA GLU A 182 -12.79 -8.23 -14.27
C GLU A 182 -12.31 -6.77 -14.10
N ILE A 183 -11.32 -6.55 -13.23
CA ILE A 183 -10.75 -5.23 -12.95
C ILE A 183 -9.91 -4.78 -14.14
N PRO A 184 -10.13 -3.58 -14.70
CA PRO A 184 -9.30 -3.07 -15.79
C PRO A 184 -7.85 -2.84 -15.33
N TYR A 185 -6.95 -2.66 -16.29
CA TYR A 185 -5.59 -2.22 -15.98
C TYR A 185 -5.62 -0.88 -15.25
N PRO A 186 -4.72 -0.66 -14.28
CA PRO A 186 -4.59 0.65 -13.67
C PRO A 186 -4.23 1.69 -14.72
N ALA A 187 -4.87 2.85 -14.66
CA ALA A 187 -4.68 3.95 -15.61
C ALA A 187 -3.31 4.65 -15.39
N ARG A 188 -2.21 3.89 -15.60
CA ARG A 188 -0.83 4.37 -15.42
C ARG A 188 -0.48 5.53 -16.34
N HIS A 189 -1.15 5.65 -17.48
CA HIS A 189 -0.99 6.75 -18.45
C HIS A 189 -1.45 8.10 -17.88
N LEU A 190 -2.30 8.12 -16.87
CA LEU A 190 -2.71 9.33 -16.16
C LEU A 190 -1.72 9.77 -15.07
N LEU A 191 -0.71 8.94 -14.78
CA LEU A 191 0.28 9.24 -13.75
C LEU A 191 1.47 9.99 -14.33
N PRO A 192 1.99 11.03 -13.65
CA PRO A 192 3.19 11.75 -14.09
C PRO A 192 4.45 10.93 -13.78
N LEU A 193 4.72 9.87 -14.57
CA LEU A 193 5.77 8.88 -14.30
C LEU A 193 7.17 9.49 -14.10
N HIS A 194 7.41 10.69 -14.64
CA HIS A 194 8.69 11.39 -14.51
C HIS A 194 9.00 11.94 -13.12
N ILE A 195 7.99 12.06 -12.24
CA ILE A 195 8.21 12.54 -10.87
C ILE A 195 8.57 11.41 -9.89
N TYR A 196 8.35 10.14 -10.30
CA TYR A 196 8.70 9.00 -9.49
C TYR A 196 10.14 8.58 -9.76
N ASP A 197 10.87 8.18 -8.72
CA ASP A 197 12.26 7.74 -8.88
C ASP A 197 12.36 6.45 -9.72
N ARG A 198 11.29 5.66 -9.78
CA ARG A 198 11.21 4.37 -10.46
C ARG A 198 12.43 3.50 -10.20
N GLN A 199 12.87 3.51 -8.95
CA GLN A 199 14.01 2.77 -8.44
C GLN A 199 13.66 2.20 -7.07
N ILE A 200 14.01 0.96 -6.84
CA ILE A 200 13.84 0.31 -5.55
C ILE A 200 15.19 -0.29 -5.18
N GLY A 201 15.67 0.02 -3.98
CA GLY A 201 17.00 -0.40 -3.53
C GLY A 201 17.23 -1.92 -3.50
N TYR A 202 16.20 -2.70 -3.77
CA TYR A 202 16.23 -4.16 -3.82
C TYR A 202 16.51 -4.72 -5.22
N LEU A 203 16.50 -3.88 -6.25
CA LEU A 203 16.68 -4.26 -7.65
C LEU A 203 17.76 -3.40 -8.29
N SER A 204 18.51 -3.98 -9.23
CA SER A 204 19.50 -3.26 -10.03
C SER A 204 18.90 -2.66 -11.30
N ALA A 205 17.83 -3.24 -11.80
CA ALA A 205 17.10 -2.77 -12.97
C ALA A 205 16.54 -1.35 -12.78
N LYS A 206 16.47 -0.59 -13.87
CA LYS A 206 15.88 0.74 -13.94
C LYS A 206 15.31 0.97 -15.34
N PRO A 207 14.08 1.44 -15.46
CA PRO A 207 13.12 1.81 -14.41
C PRO A 207 12.44 0.59 -13.76
N VAL A 208 12.09 0.72 -12.47
CA VAL A 208 11.29 -0.25 -11.70
C VAL A 208 9.91 0.33 -11.47
N ASP A 209 8.89 -0.45 -11.79
CA ASP A 209 7.49 -0.12 -11.51
C ASP A 209 6.90 -1.05 -10.46
N VAL A 210 5.74 -0.70 -9.95
CA VAL A 210 5.02 -1.49 -8.96
C VAL A 210 3.80 -2.18 -9.56
N MET A 211 3.51 -3.39 -9.08
CA MET A 211 2.32 -4.14 -9.44
C MET A 211 1.77 -4.84 -8.20
N ASN A 212 0.45 -4.97 -8.13
CA ASN A 212 -0.23 -5.79 -7.14
C ASN A 212 -1.05 -6.84 -7.88
N ILE A 213 -0.84 -8.10 -7.58
CA ILE A 213 -1.50 -9.21 -8.27
C ILE A 213 -2.41 -10.03 -7.37
N THR A 214 -2.41 -9.75 -6.07
CA THR A 214 -3.21 -10.48 -5.09
C THR A 214 -3.99 -9.54 -4.18
N ARG A 215 -5.11 -9.99 -3.65
CA ARG A 215 -5.90 -9.29 -2.63
C ARG A 215 -6.41 -10.28 -1.59
N GLY A 216 -6.37 -9.85 -0.32
CA GLY A 216 -6.82 -10.65 0.80
C GLY A 216 -5.75 -11.59 1.35
N CYS A 217 -5.75 -11.76 2.67
CA CYS A 217 -4.79 -12.59 3.37
C CYS A 217 -5.51 -13.47 4.40
N PRO A 218 -5.32 -14.82 4.37
CA PRO A 218 -6.02 -15.72 5.28
C PRO A 218 -5.43 -15.70 6.71
N TYR A 219 -4.27 -15.09 6.90
CA TYR A 219 -3.62 -15.02 8.20
C TYR A 219 -4.26 -13.95 9.09
N LYS A 220 -4.30 -14.22 10.39
CA LYS A 220 -4.95 -13.36 11.39
C LYS A 220 -3.92 -12.74 12.34
N CYS A 221 -2.89 -12.11 11.78
CA CYS A 221 -1.88 -11.42 12.57
C CYS A 221 -2.51 -10.26 13.34
N ASN A 222 -2.22 -10.17 14.65
CA ASN A 222 -2.91 -9.24 15.55
C ASN A 222 -2.61 -7.77 15.29
N TYR A 223 -1.50 -7.47 14.59
CA TYR A 223 -1.10 -6.11 14.23
C TYR A 223 -1.58 -5.67 12.84
N CYS A 224 -2.10 -6.61 12.02
CA CYS A 224 -2.33 -6.40 10.59
C CYS A 224 -3.80 -6.10 10.30
N GLU A 225 -4.03 -5.16 9.41
CA GLU A 225 -5.33 -4.68 8.99
C GLU A 225 -5.79 -5.28 7.66
N THR A 226 -4.89 -5.94 6.92
CA THR A 226 -5.08 -6.39 5.53
C THR A 226 -6.35 -7.22 5.34
N ASN A 227 -6.62 -8.17 6.22
CA ASN A 227 -7.81 -9.03 6.06
C ASN A 227 -9.13 -8.32 6.35
N LYS A 228 -9.10 -7.17 7.00
CA LYS A 228 -10.28 -6.31 7.17
C LYS A 228 -10.48 -5.36 6.00
N LEU A 229 -9.41 -5.00 5.28
CA LEU A 229 -9.47 -4.14 4.09
C LEU A 229 -9.85 -4.95 2.84
N TRP A 230 -9.15 -6.07 2.58
CA TRP A 230 -9.28 -6.88 1.38
C TRP A 230 -10.07 -8.17 1.58
N GLY A 231 -10.56 -8.42 2.79
CA GLY A 231 -11.18 -9.66 3.19
C GLY A 231 -10.18 -10.78 3.52
N PRO A 232 -10.64 -11.83 4.23
CA PRO A 232 -9.79 -12.95 4.63
C PRO A 232 -9.53 -13.97 3.51
N LYS A 233 -10.30 -13.88 2.39
CA LYS A 233 -10.17 -14.81 1.27
C LYS A 233 -9.11 -14.30 0.30
N TYR A 234 -8.05 -15.08 0.11
CA TYR A 234 -7.06 -14.84 -0.92
C TYR A 234 -7.70 -14.91 -2.32
N ARG A 235 -7.43 -13.91 -3.13
CA ARG A 235 -7.82 -13.81 -4.55
C ARG A 235 -6.61 -13.28 -5.32
N SER A 236 -6.50 -13.62 -6.59
CA SER A 236 -5.40 -13.15 -7.43
C SER A 236 -5.87 -12.97 -8.86
N PHE A 237 -5.20 -12.10 -9.58
CA PHE A 237 -5.28 -12.10 -11.04
C PHE A 237 -4.77 -13.43 -11.58
N SER A 238 -5.29 -13.85 -12.73
CA SER A 238 -4.77 -15.04 -13.42
C SER A 238 -3.35 -14.80 -13.95
N PRO A 239 -2.48 -15.81 -13.99
CA PRO A 239 -1.14 -15.66 -14.52
C PRO A 239 -1.08 -15.09 -15.95
N PRO A 240 -1.95 -15.52 -16.91
CA PRO A 240 -1.99 -14.89 -18.25
C PRO A 240 -2.27 -13.38 -18.19
N ARG A 241 -3.26 -12.98 -17.39
CA ARG A 241 -3.61 -11.57 -17.22
C ARG A 241 -2.45 -10.74 -16.65
N VAL A 242 -1.70 -11.30 -15.70
CA VAL A 242 -0.50 -10.67 -15.13
C VAL A 242 0.57 -10.49 -16.18
N VAL A 243 0.84 -11.53 -16.99
CA VAL A 243 1.85 -11.48 -18.07
C VAL A 243 1.48 -10.43 -19.12
N GLU A 244 0.22 -10.36 -19.55
CA GLU A 244 -0.27 -9.33 -20.48
C GLU A 244 -0.05 -7.90 -19.92
N GLU A 245 -0.30 -7.68 -18.63
CA GLU A 245 -0.03 -6.37 -18.01
C GLU A 245 1.48 -6.08 -17.93
N LEU A 246 2.31 -7.08 -17.63
CA LEU A 246 3.78 -6.94 -17.65
C LEU A 246 4.29 -6.56 -19.05
N GLU A 247 3.80 -7.23 -20.10
CA GLU A 247 4.12 -6.87 -21.51
C GLU A 247 3.70 -5.43 -21.83
N TYR A 248 2.49 -5.06 -21.41
CA TYR A 248 1.99 -3.69 -21.57
C TYR A 248 2.91 -2.67 -20.86
N MET A 249 3.38 -2.99 -19.64
CA MET A 249 4.26 -2.11 -18.88
C MET A 249 5.64 -2.00 -19.53
N VAL A 250 6.22 -3.09 -20.00
CA VAL A 250 7.49 -3.09 -20.75
C VAL A 250 7.37 -2.24 -22.00
N LYS A 251 6.33 -2.47 -22.79
CA LYS A 251 6.13 -1.79 -24.07
C LYS A 251 5.85 -0.30 -23.94
N ASN A 252 5.00 0.11 -22.99
CA ASN A 252 4.49 1.48 -22.93
C ASN A 252 5.24 2.35 -21.93
N PHE A 253 5.83 1.79 -20.90
CA PHE A 253 6.53 2.54 -19.83
C PHE A 253 8.02 2.19 -19.71
N GLY A 254 8.52 1.27 -20.56
CA GLY A 254 9.92 0.87 -20.60
C GLY A 254 10.37 0.16 -19.32
N SER A 255 9.45 -0.46 -18.58
CA SER A 255 9.75 -1.14 -17.31
C SER A 255 10.80 -2.22 -17.51
N LYS A 256 11.82 -2.23 -16.67
CA LYS A 256 12.89 -3.25 -16.63
C LYS A 256 12.92 -4.01 -15.33
N GLY A 257 12.23 -3.48 -14.33
CA GLY A 257 12.04 -4.15 -13.05
C GLY A 257 10.62 -3.98 -12.55
N ILE A 258 10.18 -4.94 -11.73
CA ILE A 258 8.86 -4.94 -11.08
C ILE A 258 9.03 -5.21 -9.60
N TYR A 259 8.38 -4.42 -8.77
CA TYR A 259 8.17 -4.76 -7.38
C TYR A 259 6.71 -5.14 -7.17
N PHE A 260 6.47 -6.42 -6.90
CA PHE A 260 5.16 -6.92 -6.54
C PHE A 260 4.87 -6.55 -5.09
N ILE A 261 4.01 -5.54 -4.89
CA ILE A 261 3.63 -4.98 -3.57
C ILE A 261 2.45 -5.73 -2.94
N ASP A 262 2.49 -7.05 -3.05
CA ASP A 262 1.44 -7.92 -2.54
C ASP A 262 1.61 -8.15 -1.03
N ASP A 263 0.51 -8.26 -0.29
CA ASP A 263 0.58 -8.67 1.13
C ASP A 263 1.28 -10.02 1.31
N ASN A 264 1.17 -10.90 0.31
CA ASN A 264 1.77 -12.22 0.37
C ASN A 264 1.74 -12.92 -1.00
N PHE A 265 2.78 -12.72 -1.79
CA PHE A 265 2.87 -13.15 -3.18
C PHE A 265 2.77 -14.67 -3.38
N THR A 266 3.32 -15.48 -2.46
CA THR A 266 3.49 -16.93 -2.66
C THR A 266 2.43 -17.81 -1.97
N ILE A 267 1.29 -17.26 -1.54
CA ILE A 267 0.20 -18.04 -0.91
C ILE A 267 -0.24 -19.19 -1.82
N ASN A 268 -0.45 -18.90 -3.09
CA ASN A 268 -0.79 -19.93 -4.08
C ASN A 268 0.45 -20.34 -4.87
N LYS A 269 1.20 -21.30 -4.33
CA LYS A 269 2.43 -21.81 -4.93
C LYS A 269 2.25 -22.25 -6.41
N LYS A 270 1.14 -22.92 -6.74
CA LYS A 270 0.88 -23.40 -8.11
C LYS A 270 0.76 -22.25 -9.09
N GLN A 271 0.03 -21.21 -8.68
CA GLN A 271 -0.18 -20.03 -9.51
C GLN A 271 1.11 -19.19 -9.65
N THR A 272 1.92 -19.10 -8.58
CA THR A 272 3.24 -18.44 -8.66
C THR A 272 4.17 -19.17 -9.63
N ILE A 273 4.22 -20.50 -9.60
CA ILE A 273 5.02 -21.30 -10.54
C ILE A 273 4.51 -21.11 -11.98
N GLU A 274 3.20 -21.11 -12.18
CA GLU A 274 2.59 -20.89 -13.51
C GLU A 274 2.94 -19.50 -14.04
N LEU A 275 2.86 -18.46 -13.22
CA LEU A 275 3.29 -17.11 -13.57
C LEU A 275 4.77 -17.09 -14.00
N CYS A 276 5.66 -17.71 -13.22
CA CYS A 276 7.08 -17.80 -13.53
C CYS A 276 7.33 -18.51 -14.86
N ARG A 277 6.58 -19.60 -15.14
CA ARG A 277 6.65 -20.34 -16.41
C ARG A 277 6.24 -19.44 -17.58
N LEU A 278 5.12 -18.76 -17.49
CA LEU A 278 4.63 -17.86 -18.54
C LEU A 278 5.57 -16.68 -18.77
N MET A 279 6.13 -16.07 -17.71
CA MET A 279 7.13 -14.99 -17.85
C MET A 279 8.35 -15.47 -18.66
N LYS A 280 8.81 -16.70 -18.44
CA LYS A 280 9.93 -17.31 -19.22
C LYS A 280 9.52 -17.59 -20.66
N GLU A 281 8.33 -18.13 -20.91
CA GLU A 281 7.81 -18.42 -22.26
C GLU A 281 7.64 -17.16 -23.10
N HIS A 282 7.14 -16.09 -22.50
CA HIS A 282 7.01 -14.76 -23.13
C HIS A 282 8.33 -14.00 -23.19
N LYS A 283 9.42 -14.57 -22.67
CA LYS A 283 10.78 -13.98 -22.68
C LYS A 283 10.81 -12.58 -22.05
N LEU A 284 10.07 -12.39 -20.97
CA LEU A 284 10.08 -11.15 -20.21
C LEU A 284 11.43 -11.02 -19.49
N ASP A 285 12.27 -10.12 -19.99
CA ASP A 285 13.56 -9.79 -19.38
C ASP A 285 13.35 -8.73 -18.28
N LEU A 286 12.82 -9.19 -17.14
CA LEU A 286 12.49 -8.35 -15.99
C LEU A 286 13.21 -8.83 -14.74
N GLU A 287 13.87 -7.91 -14.03
CA GLU A 287 14.21 -8.17 -12.64
C GLU A 287 12.99 -7.88 -11.75
N TRP A 288 12.73 -8.71 -10.75
CA TRP A 288 11.62 -8.45 -9.87
C TRP A 288 11.88 -8.83 -8.41
N ALA A 289 11.12 -8.21 -7.53
CA ALA A 289 11.07 -8.49 -6.10
C ALA A 289 9.62 -8.64 -5.66
N CYS A 290 9.40 -9.32 -4.54
CA CYS A 290 8.07 -9.48 -3.95
C CYS A 290 8.13 -9.58 -2.43
N ASP A 291 6.98 -9.33 -1.80
CA ASP A 291 6.75 -9.53 -0.39
C ASP A 291 6.07 -10.87 -0.15
N THR A 292 6.55 -11.63 0.81
CA THR A 292 5.93 -12.90 1.18
C THR A 292 6.31 -13.36 2.59
N ARG A 293 5.68 -14.43 3.02
CA ARG A 293 5.96 -15.10 4.29
C ARG A 293 7.07 -16.13 4.11
N VAL A 294 7.94 -16.18 5.08
CA VAL A 294 9.09 -17.09 5.10
C VAL A 294 8.72 -18.58 5.14
N ASP A 295 7.55 -18.90 5.73
CA ASP A 295 7.06 -20.28 5.90
C ASP A 295 6.30 -20.83 4.66
N LEU A 296 6.17 -20.05 3.59
CA LEU A 296 5.55 -20.46 2.33
C LEU A 296 6.56 -20.91 1.26
N LEU A 297 7.82 -20.86 1.57
CA LEU A 297 8.89 -21.14 0.62
C LEU A 297 9.18 -22.64 0.46
N SER A 298 9.70 -23.00 -0.72
CA SER A 298 10.28 -24.32 -0.99
C SER A 298 11.36 -24.19 -2.06
N ARG A 299 12.30 -25.16 -2.13
CA ARG A 299 13.38 -25.15 -3.12
C ARG A 299 12.89 -25.02 -4.54
N ASP A 300 11.86 -25.80 -4.91
CA ASP A 300 11.30 -25.77 -6.26
C ASP A 300 10.69 -24.41 -6.61
N LEU A 301 9.91 -23.82 -5.67
CA LEU A 301 9.33 -22.49 -5.86
C LEU A 301 10.41 -21.43 -6.06
N LEU A 302 11.41 -21.41 -5.20
CA LEU A 302 12.50 -20.43 -5.28
C LEU A 302 13.32 -20.58 -6.55
N ARG A 303 13.56 -21.81 -7.04
CA ARG A 303 14.22 -22.05 -8.32
C ARG A 303 13.41 -21.44 -9.46
N GLU A 304 12.11 -21.75 -9.56
CA GLU A 304 11.24 -21.21 -10.61
C GLU A 304 11.19 -19.67 -10.58
N MET A 305 11.08 -19.08 -9.39
CA MET A 305 11.10 -17.63 -9.20
C MET A 305 12.43 -17.03 -9.66
N ARG A 306 13.57 -17.63 -9.27
CA ARG A 306 14.91 -17.16 -9.63
C ARG A 306 15.15 -17.19 -11.14
N GLU A 307 14.76 -18.27 -11.79
CA GLU A 307 14.85 -18.44 -13.24
C GLU A 307 13.96 -17.45 -14.01
N ALA A 308 12.80 -17.08 -13.44
CA ALA A 308 11.89 -16.09 -14.00
C ALA A 308 12.28 -14.62 -13.69
N GLY A 309 13.46 -14.38 -13.10
CA GLY A 309 13.97 -13.03 -12.86
C GLY A 309 13.80 -12.49 -11.46
N CYS A 310 13.26 -13.25 -10.50
CA CYS A 310 13.24 -12.83 -9.11
C CYS A 310 14.66 -12.64 -8.58
N ARG A 311 14.90 -11.50 -7.93
CA ARG A 311 16.22 -11.19 -7.35
C ARG A 311 16.15 -11.03 -5.84
N THR A 312 15.07 -10.46 -5.34
CA THR A 312 14.93 -10.14 -3.91
C THR A 312 13.57 -10.55 -3.39
N ILE A 313 13.55 -11.13 -2.20
CA ILE A 313 12.32 -11.40 -1.45
C ILE A 313 12.36 -10.58 -0.16
N PHE A 314 11.26 -9.88 0.12
CA PHE A 314 11.08 -9.14 1.36
C PHE A 314 10.23 -9.95 2.35
N PHE A 315 10.69 -10.02 3.60
CA PHE A 315 10.00 -10.71 4.69
C PHE A 315 9.64 -9.78 5.84
N GLY A 316 8.39 -9.80 6.25
CA GLY A 316 7.98 -9.30 7.57
C GLY A 316 8.37 -10.31 8.65
N VAL A 317 9.58 -10.21 9.19
CA VAL A 317 10.04 -11.11 10.28
C VAL A 317 9.40 -10.73 11.61
N GLN A 318 9.16 -9.46 11.81
CA GLN A 318 8.49 -8.81 12.93
C GLN A 318 9.29 -8.86 14.24
N SER A 319 9.68 -10.02 14.76
CA SER A 319 10.43 -10.14 16.02
C SER A 319 11.37 -11.35 16.03
N GLY A 320 12.41 -11.28 16.82
CA GLY A 320 13.30 -12.41 17.15
C GLY A 320 12.92 -13.10 18.46
N SER A 321 11.98 -12.55 19.22
CA SER A 321 11.47 -13.13 20.46
C SER A 321 10.31 -14.10 20.17
N PRO A 322 10.40 -15.40 20.52
CA PRO A 322 9.31 -16.35 20.33
C PRO A 322 8.00 -15.89 20.96
N ARG A 323 8.08 -15.33 22.17
CA ARG A 323 6.92 -14.81 22.93
C ARG A 323 6.21 -13.68 22.16
N ILE A 324 6.97 -12.80 21.52
CA ILE A 324 6.41 -11.70 20.74
C ILE A 324 5.84 -12.20 19.42
N LEU A 325 6.49 -13.15 18.73
CA LEU A 325 5.92 -13.78 17.52
C LEU A 325 4.58 -14.46 17.81
N GLU A 326 4.46 -15.13 18.95
CA GLU A 326 3.20 -15.73 19.42
C GLU A 326 2.14 -14.63 19.68
N LYS A 327 2.48 -13.57 20.44
CA LYS A 327 1.59 -12.43 20.69
C LYS A 327 1.09 -11.77 19.40
N LEU A 328 1.94 -11.66 18.40
CA LEU A 328 1.60 -11.11 17.10
C LEU A 328 0.76 -12.07 16.24
N ASN A 329 0.60 -13.32 16.68
CA ASN A 329 -0.10 -14.38 15.96
C ASN A 329 0.42 -14.57 14.51
N THR A 330 1.75 -14.53 14.36
CA THR A 330 2.39 -14.64 13.04
C THR A 330 2.36 -16.07 12.49
N CYS A 331 2.06 -17.09 13.32
CA CYS A 331 2.12 -18.50 12.98
C CYS A 331 3.51 -18.97 12.52
N THR A 332 4.59 -18.25 12.87
CA THR A 332 5.97 -18.59 12.54
C THR A 332 6.83 -18.66 13.81
N THR A 333 8.02 -19.24 13.69
CA THR A 333 9.00 -19.35 14.79
C THR A 333 10.39 -18.93 14.29
N PRO A 334 11.33 -18.59 15.20
CA PRO A 334 12.71 -18.28 14.81
C PRO A 334 13.36 -19.36 13.95
N GLU A 335 13.08 -20.64 14.22
CA GLU A 335 13.64 -21.78 13.47
C GLU A 335 13.13 -21.79 12.03
N LYS A 336 11.81 -21.60 11.81
CA LYS A 336 11.21 -21.49 10.48
C LYS A 336 11.78 -20.32 9.72
N ILE A 337 12.00 -19.19 10.39
CA ILE A 337 12.60 -17.99 9.78
C ILE A 337 14.03 -18.28 9.32
N ILE A 338 14.84 -18.93 10.17
CA ILE A 338 16.22 -19.32 9.82
C ILE A 338 16.22 -20.26 8.61
N GLU A 339 15.33 -21.27 8.59
CA GLU A 339 15.25 -22.21 7.46
C GLU A 339 14.84 -21.52 6.16
N GLY A 340 13.84 -20.60 6.18
CA GLY A 340 13.45 -19.85 5.01
C GLY A 340 14.57 -18.96 4.47
N PHE A 341 15.33 -18.30 5.33
CA PHE A 341 16.51 -17.53 4.93
C PHE A 341 17.60 -18.42 4.30
N LYS A 342 17.81 -19.62 4.85
CA LYS A 342 18.73 -20.60 4.27
C LYS A 342 18.28 -21.03 2.88
N LEU A 343 17.01 -21.35 2.69
CA LEU A 343 16.45 -21.71 1.37
C LEU A 343 16.65 -20.58 0.35
N CYS A 344 16.43 -19.31 0.72
CA CYS A 344 16.68 -18.18 -0.16
C CYS A 344 18.15 -18.07 -0.58
N ARG A 345 19.08 -18.28 0.36
CA ARG A 345 20.52 -18.24 0.04
C ARG A 345 20.95 -19.38 -0.85
N GLU A 346 20.42 -20.60 -0.63
CA GLU A 346 20.66 -21.77 -1.51
C GLU A 346 20.16 -21.51 -2.94
N ALA A 347 19.12 -20.66 -3.10
CA ALA A 347 18.56 -20.27 -4.39
C ALA A 347 19.20 -18.98 -4.97
N ASP A 348 20.28 -18.46 -4.40
CA ASP A 348 20.96 -17.22 -4.81
C ASP A 348 20.00 -16.01 -4.85
N MET A 349 19.10 -15.92 -3.87
CA MET A 349 18.18 -14.81 -3.69
C MET A 349 18.71 -13.80 -2.67
N HIS A 350 18.57 -12.53 -2.97
CA HIS A 350 18.71 -11.47 -1.97
C HIS A 350 17.55 -11.46 -1.00
N ILE A 351 17.83 -11.08 0.23
CA ILE A 351 16.86 -11.07 1.32
C ILE A 351 16.74 -9.67 1.91
N ALA A 352 15.55 -9.11 1.83
CA ALA A 352 15.18 -7.92 2.58
C ALA A 352 14.23 -8.32 3.72
N CYS A 353 14.31 -7.65 4.86
CA CYS A 353 13.37 -7.93 5.94
C CYS A 353 13.12 -6.74 6.85
N SER A 354 12.01 -6.82 7.58
CA SER A 354 11.66 -5.85 8.62
C SER A 354 11.36 -6.48 9.96
N PHE A 355 11.60 -5.68 11.00
CA PHE A 355 11.27 -5.98 12.39
C PHE A 355 10.47 -4.83 12.97
N MET A 356 9.58 -5.13 13.91
CA MET A 356 8.82 -4.16 14.70
C MET A 356 9.33 -4.12 16.12
N LEU A 357 9.39 -2.93 16.71
CA LEU A 357 9.80 -2.66 18.08
C LEU A 357 8.72 -1.83 18.79
N GLY A 358 8.53 -2.02 20.07
CA GLY A 358 7.56 -1.26 20.87
C GLY A 358 6.14 -1.86 20.82
N ILE A 359 6.04 -3.17 20.64
CA ILE A 359 4.78 -3.91 20.65
C ILE A 359 4.21 -3.93 22.07
N PRO A 360 2.89 -3.75 22.28
CA PRO A 360 2.29 -3.87 23.62
C PRO A 360 2.69 -5.17 24.33
N GLY A 361 3.25 -5.04 25.52
CA GLY A 361 3.77 -6.18 26.31
C GLY A 361 5.16 -6.71 25.90
N GLU A 362 5.82 -6.07 24.93
CA GLU A 362 7.24 -6.32 24.65
C GLU A 362 8.11 -5.69 25.75
N THR A 363 9.24 -6.32 26.05
CA THR A 363 10.25 -5.78 26.96
C THR A 363 11.48 -5.27 26.17
N ILE A 364 12.30 -4.44 26.79
CA ILE A 364 13.58 -4.02 26.18
C ILE A 364 14.48 -5.23 25.90
N ALA A 365 14.41 -6.27 26.74
CA ALA A 365 15.15 -7.52 26.53
C ALA A 365 14.66 -8.29 25.29
N ASP A 366 13.35 -8.25 24.97
CA ASP A 366 12.83 -8.81 23.73
C ASP A 366 13.32 -8.03 22.49
N MET A 367 13.38 -6.69 22.57
CA MET A 367 13.92 -5.85 21.49
C MET A 367 15.40 -6.16 21.24
N GLU A 368 16.20 -6.33 22.31
CA GLU A 368 17.62 -6.74 22.18
C GLU A 368 17.75 -8.15 21.59
N THR A 369 16.83 -9.07 21.93
CA THR A 369 16.77 -10.40 21.33
C THR A 369 16.46 -10.30 19.84
N THR A 370 15.54 -9.44 19.44
CA THR A 370 15.20 -9.16 18.04
C THR A 370 16.40 -8.59 17.27
N TYR A 371 17.16 -7.66 17.87
CA TYR A 371 18.37 -7.12 17.25
C TYR A 371 19.49 -8.18 17.07
N LYS A 372 19.72 -9.02 18.09
CA LYS A 372 20.67 -10.14 18.01
C LYS A 372 20.26 -11.12 16.91
N PHE A 373 18.95 -11.40 16.82
CA PHE A 373 18.39 -12.28 15.81
C PHE A 373 18.56 -11.71 14.39
N ALA A 374 18.30 -10.43 14.18
CA ALA A 374 18.57 -9.75 12.90
C ALA A 374 20.03 -9.89 12.46
N LYS A 375 20.98 -9.71 13.37
CA LYS A 375 22.41 -9.93 13.09
C LYS A 375 22.77 -11.38 12.77
N LYS A 376 22.10 -12.34 13.43
CA LYS A 376 22.26 -13.79 13.15
C LYS A 376 21.73 -14.15 11.77
N LEU A 377 20.57 -13.63 11.39
CA LEU A 377 19.92 -13.87 10.08
C LEU A 377 20.73 -13.26 8.94
N ASP A 378 21.36 -12.12 9.17
CA ASP A 378 22.25 -11.43 8.24
C ASP A 378 21.60 -11.16 6.87
N PRO A 379 20.43 -10.50 6.79
CA PRO A 379 19.79 -10.13 5.53
C PRO A 379 20.61 -9.11 4.74
N ASP A 380 20.31 -8.98 3.44
CA ASP A 380 20.94 -7.96 2.59
C ASP A 380 20.45 -6.55 2.92
N TRP A 381 19.17 -6.43 3.27
CA TRP A 381 18.53 -5.22 3.77
C TRP A 381 17.74 -5.53 5.03
N CYS A 382 17.85 -4.67 6.02
CA CYS A 382 17.15 -4.81 7.29
C CYS A 382 16.63 -3.46 7.74
N THR A 383 15.33 -3.41 8.07
CA THR A 383 14.69 -2.22 8.61
C THR A 383 14.02 -2.54 9.94
N PHE A 384 14.23 -1.67 10.93
CA PHE A 384 13.52 -1.70 12.19
C PHE A 384 12.48 -0.59 12.20
N TYR A 385 11.22 -0.95 12.42
CA TYR A 385 10.11 -0.01 12.54
C TYR A 385 9.67 0.11 13.99
N VAL A 386 9.26 1.30 14.38
CA VAL A 386 8.56 1.50 15.66
C VAL A 386 7.09 1.19 15.44
N TYR A 387 6.55 0.30 16.26
CA TYR A 387 5.13 -0.04 16.22
C TYR A 387 4.30 1.14 16.70
N ILE A 388 3.28 1.47 15.93
CA ILE A 388 2.23 2.43 16.29
C ILE A 388 0.92 1.68 16.07
N ALA A 389 0.06 1.73 17.06
CA ALA A 389 -1.20 1.04 16.96
C ALA A 389 -2.13 1.76 15.98
N CYS A 390 -2.51 1.06 14.92
CA CYS A 390 -3.37 1.56 13.87
C CYS A 390 -4.81 1.08 14.05
N PRO A 391 -5.82 1.92 13.74
CA PRO A 391 -7.22 1.54 13.82
C PRO A 391 -7.50 0.22 13.12
N ASN A 392 -8.44 -0.54 13.67
CA ASN A 392 -8.92 -1.79 13.10
C ASN A 392 -8.00 -3.02 13.23
N SER A 393 -6.80 -2.90 13.85
CA SER A 393 -6.01 -4.07 14.26
C SER A 393 -6.42 -4.57 15.65
N ASN A 394 -6.21 -5.87 15.93
CA ASN A 394 -6.53 -6.41 17.26
C ASN A 394 -5.66 -5.79 18.36
N LEU A 395 -4.40 -5.47 18.03
CA LEU A 395 -3.50 -4.80 18.97
C LEU A 395 -3.90 -3.35 19.24
N TYR A 396 -4.53 -2.67 18.29
CA TYR A 396 -5.07 -1.33 18.51
C TYR A 396 -6.17 -1.35 19.58
N GLU A 397 -7.09 -2.30 19.46
CA GLU A 397 -8.15 -2.46 20.44
C GLU A 397 -7.58 -2.77 21.83
N GLU A 398 -6.55 -3.64 21.91
CA GLU A 398 -5.85 -3.93 23.17
C GLU A 398 -5.22 -2.66 23.75
N VAL A 399 -4.54 -1.86 22.93
CA VAL A 399 -3.89 -0.61 23.35
C VAL A 399 -4.90 0.38 23.94
N LEU A 400 -6.04 0.56 23.27
CA LEU A 400 -7.08 1.47 23.73
C LEU A 400 -7.74 0.97 25.01
N GLN A 401 -8.15 -0.30 25.08
CA GLN A 401 -8.83 -0.88 26.23
C GLN A 401 -7.99 -0.85 27.52
N LYS A 402 -6.66 -1.04 27.35
CA LYS A 402 -5.73 -1.07 28.50
C LYS A 402 -5.08 0.28 28.78
N GLY A 403 -5.37 1.32 27.98
CA GLY A 403 -4.74 2.64 28.12
C GLY A 403 -3.22 2.62 27.89
N LEU A 404 -2.72 1.75 27.02
CA LEU A 404 -1.28 1.55 26.76
C LEU A 404 -0.74 2.53 25.73
N TYR A 405 -1.07 3.82 25.87
CA TYR A 405 -0.57 4.89 25.01
C TYR A 405 -0.47 6.19 25.80
N ASP A 406 0.40 7.08 25.38
CA ASP A 406 0.54 8.42 25.96
C ASP A 406 0.07 9.55 25.01
N ARG A 407 -0.08 9.23 23.72
CA ARG A 407 -0.51 10.17 22.70
C ARG A 407 -1.34 9.48 21.62
N MET A 408 -2.34 10.18 21.12
CA MET A 408 -3.02 9.85 19.87
C MET A 408 -2.83 10.98 18.86
N ASP A 409 -2.54 10.63 17.61
CA ASP A 409 -2.49 11.57 16.51
C ASP A 409 -3.17 10.96 15.29
N ASN A 410 -4.17 11.64 14.74
CA ASN A 410 -4.96 11.15 13.60
C ASN A 410 -5.41 9.69 13.77
N PHE A 411 -5.95 9.35 14.96
CA PHE A 411 -6.40 8.00 15.33
C PHE A 411 -5.29 6.96 15.51
N LEU A 412 -4.03 7.31 15.38
CA LEU A 412 -2.89 6.45 15.67
C LEU A 412 -2.53 6.55 17.14
N ALA A 413 -2.46 5.43 17.87
CA ALA A 413 -2.07 5.41 19.28
C ALA A 413 -0.59 5.07 19.43
N PHE A 414 0.17 5.98 20.07
CA PHE A 414 1.59 5.83 20.34
C PHE A 414 1.79 5.04 21.60
N VAL A 415 2.31 3.83 21.46
CA VAL A 415 2.36 2.85 22.54
C VAL A 415 3.27 3.29 23.67
N LYS A 416 2.75 3.17 24.90
CA LYS A 416 3.46 3.37 26.16
C LYS A 416 3.15 2.22 27.10
N THR A 417 4.19 1.75 27.78
CA THR A 417 4.12 0.72 28.83
C THR A 417 4.95 1.19 30.03
N ASP A 418 5.06 0.38 31.07
CA ASP A 418 5.93 0.66 32.22
C ASP A 418 7.43 0.66 31.83
N GLU A 419 7.80 -0.06 30.77
CA GLU A 419 9.19 -0.19 30.34
C GLU A 419 9.62 0.87 29.31
N PHE A 420 8.70 1.35 28.47
CA PHE A 420 9.02 2.27 27.38
C PHE A 420 7.85 3.16 26.99
N ASN A 421 8.19 4.29 26.39
CA ASN A 421 7.32 5.15 25.58
C ASN A 421 7.85 5.19 24.15
N TYR A 422 7.11 5.89 23.28
CA TYR A 422 7.46 5.99 21.86
C TYR A 422 8.88 6.53 21.62
N GLU A 423 9.28 7.62 22.31
CA GLU A 423 10.58 8.26 22.14
C GLU A 423 11.73 7.32 22.52
N LYS A 424 11.57 6.55 23.59
CA LYS A 424 12.55 5.53 24.01
C LYS A 424 12.70 4.43 22.96
N VAL A 425 11.59 3.98 22.36
CA VAL A 425 11.62 2.98 21.28
C VAL A 425 12.27 3.54 20.02
N VAL A 426 12.00 4.81 19.66
CA VAL A 426 12.67 5.51 18.55
C VAL A 426 14.18 5.53 18.76
N ALA A 427 14.65 5.87 19.96
CA ALA A 427 16.09 5.88 20.28
C ALA A 427 16.70 4.47 20.14
N ILE A 428 15.99 3.42 20.59
CA ILE A 428 16.43 2.03 20.45
C ILE A 428 16.47 1.64 18.96
N GLN A 429 15.43 1.96 18.21
CA GLN A 429 15.33 1.71 16.77
C GLN A 429 16.50 2.34 16.01
N GLN A 430 16.80 3.62 16.26
CA GLN A 430 17.91 4.32 15.62
C GLN A 430 19.26 3.66 15.96
N ARG A 431 19.46 3.26 17.21
CA ARG A 431 20.66 2.52 17.64
C ARG A 431 20.80 1.18 16.90
N PHE A 432 19.73 0.41 16.78
CA PHE A 432 19.72 -0.87 16.08
C PHE A 432 19.94 -0.70 14.57
N GLN A 433 19.24 0.25 13.96
CA GLN A 433 19.39 0.54 12.54
C GLN A 433 20.81 0.96 12.19
N ARG A 434 21.39 1.89 13.00
CA ARG A 434 22.77 2.31 12.83
C ARG A 434 23.73 1.15 13.04
N GLY A 435 23.61 0.43 14.16
CA GLY A 435 24.49 -0.69 14.49
C GLY A 435 24.42 -1.86 13.49
N PHE A 436 23.27 -2.10 12.87
CA PHE A 436 23.14 -3.07 11.77
C PHE A 436 23.85 -2.54 10.50
N ASN A 437 23.53 -1.33 10.08
CA ASN A 437 24.05 -0.74 8.83
C ASN A 437 25.56 -0.52 8.83
N THR A 438 26.17 -0.25 10.00
CA THR A 438 27.61 0.01 10.15
C THR A 438 28.41 -1.24 10.56
N SER A 439 27.76 -2.40 10.69
CA SER A 439 28.50 -3.63 11.02
C SER A 439 29.48 -3.99 9.89
N PRO A 440 30.70 -4.44 10.21
CA PRO A 440 31.69 -4.80 9.18
C PRO A 440 31.16 -5.79 8.15
N LYS A 441 30.35 -6.76 8.60
CA LYS A 441 29.73 -7.77 7.77
C LYS A 441 28.75 -7.16 6.76
N THR A 442 27.89 -6.25 7.21
CA THR A 442 26.93 -5.54 6.34
C THR A 442 27.67 -4.63 5.35
N LEU A 443 28.68 -3.91 5.80
CA LEU A 443 29.49 -3.04 4.92
C LEU A 443 30.19 -3.84 3.81
N LEU A 444 30.85 -4.94 4.16
CA LEU A 444 31.51 -5.82 3.18
C LEU A 444 30.53 -6.39 2.17
N ARG A 445 29.32 -6.79 2.60
CA ARG A 445 28.28 -7.29 1.71
C ARG A 445 27.78 -6.19 0.76
N ARG A 446 27.53 -4.98 1.25
CA ARG A 446 27.14 -3.84 0.41
C ARG A 446 28.21 -3.53 -0.63
N ILE A 447 29.47 -3.51 -0.25
CA ILE A 447 30.59 -3.29 -1.18
C ILE A 447 30.64 -4.38 -2.26
N ARG A 448 30.44 -5.66 -1.89
CA ARG A 448 30.42 -6.77 -2.85
C ARG A 448 29.25 -6.70 -3.82
N ARG A 449 28.07 -6.32 -3.33
CA ARG A 449 26.84 -6.25 -4.12
C ARG A 449 26.81 -5.00 -5.02
N ASP A 450 27.08 -3.83 -4.47
CA ASP A 450 26.87 -2.54 -5.12
C ASP A 450 28.14 -2.02 -5.84
N GLY A 451 29.26 -2.62 -5.54
CA GLY A 451 30.59 -2.14 -5.94
C GLY A 451 31.07 -0.98 -5.03
N PHE A 452 32.39 -0.86 -4.87
CA PHE A 452 33.01 0.10 -3.95
C PHE A 452 32.63 1.56 -4.26
N LEU A 453 32.63 1.95 -5.54
CA LEU A 453 32.32 3.33 -5.94
C LEU A 453 30.87 3.72 -5.66
N THR A 454 29.91 2.81 -5.92
CA THR A 454 28.48 3.03 -5.62
C THR A 454 28.26 3.09 -4.10
N PHE A 455 28.93 2.21 -3.37
CA PHE A 455 28.88 2.22 -1.89
C PHE A 455 29.37 3.56 -1.33
N VAL A 456 30.52 4.07 -1.78
CA VAL A 456 31.05 5.38 -1.31
C VAL A 456 30.07 6.51 -1.63
N LYS A 457 29.48 6.55 -2.83
CA LYS A 457 28.46 7.54 -3.18
C LYS A 457 27.20 7.47 -2.31
N SER A 458 26.85 6.30 -1.77
CA SER A 458 25.71 6.14 -0.88
C SER A 458 25.97 6.59 0.58
N LEU A 459 27.22 6.93 0.92
CA LEU A 459 27.61 7.46 2.22
C LEU A 459 27.73 9.00 2.25
N LEU A 460 27.83 9.61 1.07
CA LEU A 460 27.85 11.06 0.84
C LEU A 460 26.43 11.57 0.59
#